data_4e5fea3200d44aa011b70347e689b9c8
#
_entry.id   4e5fea3200d44aa011b70347e689b9c8
#
_cell.length_a   1.000
_cell.length_b   1.000
_cell.length_c   1.000
_cell.angle_alpha   90.00
_cell.angle_beta   90.00
_cell.angle_gamma   90.00
#
_symmetry.space_group_name_H-M   'P 1'
#
loop_
_entity.id
_entity.type
_entity.pdbx_description
1 polymer ?
#
loop_
_entity_poly.entity_id
_entity_poly.type
_entity_poly.pdbx_seq_one_letter_code
_entity_poly.pdbx_strand_id
1 'polypeptide(L)'
;MRFKWTVIALASAVALAGAAAAFVQPGTTRWLEMQTGESASGGQARALWNAALDLARPPLRLAGDAAISPRVDSPYAVNTFLHQEVEPAKRARQLQMIREAGFTWIRQPFPWYDLEVGAKGDFTDRRNAPAKSAWDKYDNIVTLAEEYGVGIIARLEAPPEWAHQGFADLGTLGPPAEFADYADYAAAVAQRYKGRIRAYQLWNEPNIYPEWGAQAVNPEDYAKMLCLAHARVKAIDPDAIVLAAALAPTVDQSGRDLSDLIFLQRMYTAGAGKCFDVAAAQGYGLFSGPEDRRLSPLGTNVARHTLMRDIMVANGDAGKPIWLAEANWNALPPVNAGIAGYGNFGIVTLEEQARYVPQLYTRARRDWPWVGAIAVWFFKPASDADKNQAVYYFRMLEPDFTPLPLYEALKAMPK
;
A
#
# COMPACT_ATOMS: atom_id res chain seq x y z
N MET A 1 -2.73 17.85 42.91
CA MET A 1 -3.00 16.57 42.25
C MET A 1 -4.48 16.21 42.22
N ARG A 2 -5.23 16.30 43.32
CA ARG A 2 -6.69 15.98 43.37
C ARG A 2 -7.56 16.85 42.45
N PHE A 3 -7.26 18.15 42.29
CA PHE A 3 -8.05 19.05 41.41
C PHE A 3 -8.03 18.65 39.93
N LYS A 4 -6.91 18.17 39.44
CA LYS A 4 -6.80 17.71 38.02
C LYS A 4 -7.68 16.47 37.73
N TRP A 5 -7.73 15.52 38.69
CA TRP A 5 -8.58 14.33 38.56
C TRP A 5 -10.05 14.62 38.62
N THR A 6 -10.45 15.63 39.44
CA THR A 6 -11.86 16.06 39.52
C THR A 6 -12.31 16.73 38.19
N VAL A 7 -11.46 17.52 37.57
CA VAL A 7 -11.76 18.17 36.29
C VAL A 7 -11.86 17.13 35.16
N ILE A 8 -10.98 16.15 35.14
CA ILE A 8 -11.01 15.03 34.17
C ILE A 8 -12.28 14.20 34.37
N ALA A 9 -12.63 13.86 35.60
CA ALA A 9 -13.84 13.11 35.92
C ALA A 9 -15.13 13.86 35.53
N LEU A 10 -15.17 15.19 35.77
CA LEU A 10 -16.31 16.02 35.37
C LEU A 10 -16.42 16.16 33.85
N ALA A 11 -15.30 16.37 33.16
CA ALA A 11 -15.26 16.44 31.70
C ALA A 11 -15.69 15.08 31.07
N SER A 12 -15.27 13.97 31.65
CA SER A 12 -15.70 12.63 31.23
C SER A 12 -17.19 12.38 31.47
N ALA A 13 -17.73 12.83 32.59
CA ALA A 13 -19.15 12.68 32.92
C ALA A 13 -20.04 13.55 32.01
N VAL A 14 -19.60 14.78 31.69
CA VAL A 14 -20.30 15.69 30.76
C VAL A 14 -20.21 15.17 29.33
N ALA A 15 -19.07 14.60 28.91
CA ALA A 15 -18.90 13.97 27.62
C ALA A 15 -19.79 12.71 27.49
N LEU A 16 -19.90 11.91 28.52
CA LEU A 16 -20.77 10.71 28.57
C LEU A 16 -22.25 11.08 28.55
N ALA A 17 -22.65 12.11 29.31
CA ALA A 17 -24.04 12.59 29.32
C ALA A 17 -24.42 13.27 28.00
N GLY A 18 -23.53 14.06 27.41
CA GLY A 18 -23.70 14.66 26.09
C GLY A 18 -23.75 13.61 24.96
N ALA A 19 -22.92 12.57 25.06
CA ALA A 19 -22.96 11.44 24.14
C ALA A 19 -24.30 10.67 24.25
N ALA A 20 -24.76 10.37 25.47
CA ALA A 20 -26.04 9.67 25.68
C ALA A 20 -27.24 10.47 25.14
N ALA A 21 -27.26 11.79 25.31
CA ALA A 21 -28.33 12.67 24.77
C ALA A 21 -28.25 12.80 23.22
N ALA A 22 -27.05 12.77 22.65
CA ALA A 22 -26.83 12.86 21.20
C ALA A 22 -27.26 11.58 20.45
N PHE A 23 -27.25 10.42 21.10
CA PHE A 23 -27.64 9.14 20.49
C PHE A 23 -29.15 9.01 20.19
N VAL A 24 -29.97 9.99 20.58
CA VAL A 24 -31.43 9.93 20.44
C VAL A 24 -31.95 10.65 19.17
N GLN A 25 -31.10 11.40 18.46
CA GLN A 25 -31.51 12.13 17.25
C GLN A 25 -30.90 11.53 15.96
N PRO A 26 -31.73 11.23 14.92
CA PRO A 26 -31.24 10.60 13.67
C PRO A 26 -30.19 11.42 12.91
N GLY A 27 -30.21 12.75 13.02
CA GLY A 27 -29.20 13.62 12.39
C GLY A 27 -27.81 13.54 13.03
N THR A 28 -27.77 13.27 14.33
CA THR A 28 -26.52 13.23 15.11
C THR A 28 -25.77 11.92 14.87
N THR A 29 -26.50 10.81 14.71
CA THR A 29 -25.88 9.50 14.40
C THR A 29 -25.17 9.52 13.05
N ARG A 30 -25.74 10.17 12.04
CA ARG A 30 -25.11 10.31 10.72
C ARG A 30 -23.85 11.19 10.77
N TRP A 31 -23.89 12.28 11.53
CA TRP A 31 -22.71 13.13 11.74
C TRP A 31 -21.60 12.36 12.48
N LEU A 32 -21.96 11.62 13.54
CA LEU A 32 -21.02 10.77 14.27
C LEU A 32 -20.44 9.68 13.37
N GLU A 33 -21.26 9.05 12.53
CA GLU A 33 -20.78 8.08 11.54
C GLU A 33 -19.74 8.70 10.60
N MET A 34 -20.00 9.91 10.09
CA MET A 34 -19.02 10.62 9.24
C MET A 34 -17.73 10.97 9.99
N GLN A 35 -17.80 11.30 11.29
CA GLN A 35 -16.62 11.66 12.07
C GLN A 35 -15.84 10.44 12.58
N THR A 36 -16.52 9.34 12.85
CA THR A 36 -15.93 8.15 13.48
C THR A 36 -15.72 6.98 12.52
N GLY A 37 -16.40 6.97 11.39
CA GLY A 37 -16.44 5.83 10.47
C GLY A 37 -17.20 4.61 11.03
N GLU A 38 -17.94 4.78 12.15
CA GLU A 38 -18.66 3.72 12.84
C GLU A 38 -20.17 3.91 12.70
N SER A 39 -20.87 2.92 12.17
CA SER A 39 -22.34 2.95 12.04
C SER A 39 -23.04 2.58 13.34
N ALA A 40 -22.43 1.71 14.17
CA ALA A 40 -22.99 1.27 15.43
C ALA A 40 -22.69 2.24 16.57
N SER A 41 -23.70 2.53 17.42
CA SER A 41 -23.57 3.48 18.53
C SER A 41 -22.46 3.11 19.53
N GLY A 42 -22.25 1.83 19.81
CA GLY A 42 -21.15 1.36 20.65
C GLY A 42 -19.76 1.62 20.04
N GLY A 43 -19.63 1.52 18.70
CA GLY A 43 -18.45 1.88 17.94
C GLY A 43 -18.19 3.38 18.01
N GLN A 44 -19.24 4.20 17.77
CA GLN A 44 -19.18 5.65 17.85
C GLN A 44 -18.73 6.14 19.23
N ALA A 45 -19.30 5.56 20.32
CA ALA A 45 -18.89 5.89 21.69
C ALA A 45 -17.43 5.56 21.97
N ARG A 46 -16.96 4.40 21.50
CA ARG A 46 -15.55 3.99 21.62
C ARG A 46 -14.62 4.91 20.81
N ALA A 47 -15.04 5.29 19.61
CA ALA A 47 -14.27 6.21 18.77
C ALA A 47 -14.17 7.61 19.40
N LEU A 48 -15.24 8.14 19.99
CA LEU A 48 -15.22 9.40 20.73
C LEU A 48 -14.33 9.33 21.98
N TRP A 49 -14.36 8.22 22.71
CA TRP A 49 -13.46 8.00 23.84
C TRP A 49 -12.00 8.00 23.40
N ASN A 50 -11.67 7.29 22.32
CA ASN A 50 -10.33 7.28 21.75
C ASN A 50 -9.90 8.68 21.29
N ALA A 51 -10.80 9.44 20.66
CA ALA A 51 -10.52 10.83 20.28
C ALA A 51 -10.23 11.72 21.51
N ALA A 52 -10.96 11.52 22.61
CA ALA A 52 -10.68 12.22 23.87
C ALA A 52 -9.32 11.86 24.48
N LEU A 53 -8.94 10.60 24.40
CA LEU A 53 -7.59 10.14 24.79
C LEU A 53 -6.51 10.71 23.87
N ASP A 54 -6.79 10.84 22.57
CA ASP A 54 -5.85 11.41 21.60
C ASP A 54 -5.58 12.90 21.86
N LEU A 55 -6.55 13.66 22.42
CA LEU A 55 -6.34 15.03 22.86
C LEU A 55 -5.30 15.14 24.01
N ALA A 56 -5.09 14.09 24.75
CA ALA A 56 -4.08 14.04 25.82
C ALA A 56 -2.68 13.65 25.30
N ARG A 57 -2.56 13.26 24.04
CA ARG A 57 -1.27 12.91 23.40
C ARG A 57 -0.56 14.16 22.92
N PRO A 58 0.78 14.14 22.86
CA PRO A 58 1.52 15.20 22.18
C PRO A 58 1.04 15.34 20.72
N PRO A 59 0.94 16.56 20.17
CA PRO A 59 0.57 16.76 18.78
C PRO A 59 1.58 16.07 17.85
N LEU A 60 1.08 15.47 16.76
CA LEU A 60 1.94 14.83 15.77
C LEU A 60 2.76 15.87 15.01
N ARG A 61 4.01 15.50 14.70
CA ARG A 61 4.92 16.27 13.86
C ARG A 61 4.62 15.97 12.41
N LEU A 62 3.78 16.74 11.76
CA LEU A 62 3.36 16.48 10.39
C LEU A 62 4.13 17.27 9.34
N ALA A 63 4.70 18.43 9.74
CA ALA A 63 5.40 19.34 8.83
C ALA A 63 4.64 19.54 7.51
N GLY A 64 3.37 19.92 7.61
CA GLY A 64 2.47 20.02 6.48
C GLY A 64 2.84 21.09 5.44
N ASP A 65 3.69 22.05 5.84
CA ASP A 65 4.26 23.11 5.04
C ASP A 65 5.62 22.75 4.42
N ALA A 66 6.19 21.59 4.76
CA ALA A 66 7.46 21.16 4.21
C ALA A 66 7.35 20.94 2.68
N ALA A 67 8.34 21.47 1.95
CA ALA A 67 8.48 21.16 0.53
C ALA A 67 8.86 19.70 0.37
N ILE A 68 8.02 18.91 -0.29
CA ILE A 68 8.28 17.49 -0.54
C ILE A 68 8.96 17.27 -1.89
N SER A 69 9.88 16.31 -1.93
CA SER A 69 10.56 15.83 -3.15
C SER A 69 10.84 14.32 -3.02
N PRO A 70 10.64 13.50 -4.07
CA PRO A 70 10.14 13.88 -5.40
C PRO A 70 8.64 14.21 -5.40
N ARG A 71 8.23 15.06 -6.32
CA ARG A 71 6.81 15.32 -6.63
C ARG A 71 6.41 14.56 -7.89
N VAL A 72 5.15 14.15 -7.92
CA VAL A 72 4.50 13.64 -9.14
C VAL A 72 3.41 14.61 -9.58
N ASP A 73 3.22 14.70 -10.90
CA ASP A 73 2.24 15.62 -11.48
C ASP A 73 0.80 15.18 -11.21
N SER A 74 0.60 13.90 -10.91
CA SER A 74 -0.70 13.31 -10.68
C SER A 74 -0.62 12.23 -9.61
N PRO A 75 -1.52 12.22 -8.61
CA PRO A 75 -1.53 11.22 -7.55
C PRO A 75 -2.21 9.90 -7.97
N TYR A 76 -2.78 9.83 -9.18
CA TYR A 76 -3.66 8.73 -9.60
C TYR A 76 -2.85 7.55 -10.09
N ALA A 77 -2.78 6.49 -9.28
CA ALA A 77 -2.13 5.23 -9.58
C ALA A 77 -3.07 4.04 -9.37
N VAL A 78 -2.79 2.93 -10.02
CA VAL A 78 -3.53 1.68 -9.84
C VAL A 78 -2.59 0.48 -9.88
N ASN A 79 -2.86 -0.51 -9.03
CA ASN A 79 -2.13 -1.78 -9.03
C ASN A 79 -2.57 -2.66 -10.21
N THR A 80 -1.59 -3.24 -10.90
CA THR A 80 -1.81 -4.12 -12.04
C THR A 80 -1.01 -5.42 -11.92
N PHE A 81 -1.50 -6.46 -12.59
CA PHE A 81 -0.85 -7.76 -12.72
C PHE A 81 -0.68 -8.13 -14.19
N LEU A 82 -0.20 -7.18 -15.01
CA LEU A 82 -0.02 -7.37 -16.46
C LEU A 82 0.88 -8.55 -16.81
N HIS A 83 1.82 -8.92 -15.92
CA HIS A 83 2.69 -10.07 -16.10
C HIS A 83 1.93 -11.41 -16.06
N GLN A 84 0.73 -11.46 -15.48
CA GLN A 84 -0.15 -12.64 -15.47
C GLN A 84 -1.02 -12.75 -16.73
N GLU A 85 -1.14 -11.67 -17.50
CA GLU A 85 -1.86 -11.73 -18.78
C GLU A 85 -0.97 -12.31 -19.87
N VAL A 86 -1.38 -13.44 -20.42
CA VAL A 86 -0.62 -14.13 -21.48
C VAL A 86 -0.68 -13.36 -22.80
N GLU A 87 -1.85 -12.81 -23.13
CA GLU A 87 -2.14 -12.15 -24.39
C GLU A 87 -1.73 -10.66 -24.37
N PRO A 88 -0.80 -10.21 -25.24
CA PRO A 88 -0.43 -8.79 -25.33
C PRO A 88 -1.62 -7.85 -25.57
N ALA A 89 -2.62 -8.28 -26.34
CA ALA A 89 -3.84 -7.51 -26.61
C ALA A 89 -4.63 -7.20 -25.33
N LYS A 90 -4.66 -8.14 -24.36
CA LYS A 90 -5.30 -7.90 -23.06
C LYS A 90 -4.54 -6.89 -22.22
N ARG A 91 -3.19 -6.89 -22.27
CA ARG A 91 -2.36 -5.88 -21.61
C ARG A 91 -2.62 -4.49 -22.19
N ALA A 92 -2.65 -4.37 -23.53
CA ALA A 92 -2.96 -3.12 -24.21
C ALA A 92 -4.35 -2.59 -23.81
N ARG A 93 -5.38 -3.46 -23.81
CA ARG A 93 -6.73 -3.11 -23.37
C ARG A 93 -6.77 -2.64 -21.91
N GLN A 94 -6.03 -3.27 -21.01
CA GLN A 94 -5.94 -2.81 -19.61
C GLN A 94 -5.38 -1.39 -19.54
N LEU A 95 -4.26 -1.11 -20.21
CA LEU A 95 -3.62 0.20 -20.20
C LEU A 95 -4.50 1.27 -20.83
N GLN A 96 -5.21 0.95 -21.92
CA GLN A 96 -6.21 1.84 -22.49
C GLN A 96 -7.28 2.23 -21.45
N MET A 97 -7.91 1.25 -20.82
CA MET A 97 -8.96 1.50 -19.82
C MET A 97 -8.41 2.22 -18.59
N ILE A 98 -7.18 1.95 -18.18
CA ILE A 98 -6.47 2.67 -17.10
C ILE A 98 -6.36 4.16 -17.45
N ARG A 99 -5.94 4.49 -18.66
CA ARG A 99 -5.88 5.89 -19.13
C ARG A 99 -7.25 6.55 -19.23
N GLU A 100 -8.24 5.82 -19.73
CA GLU A 100 -9.63 6.30 -19.81
C GLU A 100 -10.20 6.62 -18.42
N ALA A 101 -9.82 5.86 -17.39
CA ALA A 101 -10.18 6.13 -16.00
C ALA A 101 -9.34 7.27 -15.35
N GLY A 102 -8.40 7.87 -16.11
CA GLY A 102 -7.60 9.02 -15.69
C GLY A 102 -6.41 8.67 -14.80
N PHE A 103 -6.01 7.41 -14.71
CA PHE A 103 -4.78 7.03 -14.06
C PHE A 103 -3.56 7.39 -14.91
N THR A 104 -2.50 7.82 -14.25
CA THR A 104 -1.23 8.21 -14.87
C THR A 104 -0.08 7.31 -14.47
N TRP A 105 -0.30 6.43 -13.49
CA TRP A 105 0.68 5.47 -13.00
C TRP A 105 0.04 4.09 -12.81
N ILE A 106 0.84 3.06 -13.08
CA ILE A 106 0.58 1.70 -12.62
C ILE A 106 1.65 1.27 -11.63
N ARG A 107 1.26 0.52 -10.60
CA ARG A 107 2.18 -0.23 -9.76
C ARG A 107 2.14 -1.67 -10.22
N GLN A 108 3.25 -2.12 -10.82
CA GLN A 108 3.36 -3.38 -11.55
C GLN A 108 4.46 -4.25 -10.93
N PRO A 109 4.15 -5.49 -10.49
CA PRO A 109 5.17 -6.44 -10.07
C PRO A 109 6.15 -6.81 -11.20
N PHE A 110 7.41 -6.86 -10.84
CA PHE A 110 8.50 -7.48 -11.59
C PHE A 110 9.07 -8.58 -10.68
N PRO A 111 8.43 -9.76 -10.59
CA PRO A 111 8.89 -10.81 -9.69
C PRO A 111 10.27 -11.31 -10.12
N TRP A 112 11.20 -11.39 -9.18
CA TRP A 112 12.57 -11.81 -9.47
C TRP A 112 12.63 -13.24 -10.03
N TYR A 113 11.82 -14.18 -9.46
CA TYR A 113 11.75 -15.56 -9.95
C TYR A 113 11.28 -15.69 -11.41
N ASP A 114 10.63 -14.67 -11.95
CA ASP A 114 10.08 -14.69 -13.31
C ASP A 114 11.04 -14.06 -14.34
N LEU A 115 12.08 -13.39 -13.87
CA LEU A 115 13.10 -12.74 -14.70
C LEU A 115 14.42 -13.51 -14.68
N GLU A 116 14.98 -13.81 -13.52
CA GLU A 116 16.23 -14.51 -13.32
C GLU A 116 15.97 -15.94 -12.85
N VAL A 117 15.36 -16.74 -13.75
CA VAL A 117 14.66 -17.98 -13.42
C VAL A 117 15.57 -19.08 -12.88
N GLY A 118 16.68 -19.35 -13.56
CA GLY A 118 17.45 -20.58 -13.34
C GLY A 118 18.72 -20.39 -12.50
N ALA A 119 19.38 -19.27 -12.63
CA ALA A 119 20.64 -18.95 -11.95
C ALA A 119 20.93 -17.45 -12.03
N LYS A 120 21.82 -16.98 -11.17
CA LYS A 120 22.26 -15.58 -11.15
C LYS A 120 22.83 -15.16 -12.52
N GLY A 121 22.31 -14.03 -13.05
CA GLY A 121 22.69 -13.47 -14.35
C GLY A 121 22.06 -14.15 -15.56
N ASP A 122 21.21 -15.17 -15.35
CA ASP A 122 20.55 -15.87 -16.46
C ASP A 122 19.08 -15.43 -16.60
N PHE A 123 18.86 -14.52 -17.52
CA PHE A 123 17.52 -13.99 -17.88
C PHE A 123 16.87 -14.76 -19.05
N THR A 124 17.14 -16.05 -19.14
CA THR A 124 16.56 -16.93 -20.15
C THR A 124 15.45 -17.80 -19.53
N ASP A 125 14.23 -17.65 -20.01
CA ASP A 125 13.12 -18.52 -19.63
C ASP A 125 13.15 -19.84 -20.43
N ARG A 126 13.46 -20.94 -19.73
CA ARG A 126 13.48 -22.30 -20.27
C ARG A 126 12.32 -23.15 -19.80
N ARG A 127 11.34 -22.56 -19.11
CA ARG A 127 10.13 -23.29 -18.61
C ARG A 127 9.27 -23.82 -19.75
N ASN A 128 9.39 -23.25 -20.95
CA ASN A 128 8.74 -23.69 -22.17
C ASN A 128 9.72 -23.73 -23.34
N ALA A 129 9.52 -24.68 -24.27
CA ALA A 129 10.30 -24.74 -25.50
C ALA A 129 9.60 -23.96 -26.63
N PRO A 130 10.34 -23.24 -27.52
CA PRO A 130 11.75 -22.92 -27.39
C PRO A 130 12.02 -21.91 -26.23
N ALA A 131 13.22 -21.94 -25.69
CA ALA A 131 13.65 -20.98 -24.68
C ALA A 131 13.53 -19.55 -25.23
N LYS A 132 13.12 -18.61 -24.34
CA LYS A 132 12.87 -17.20 -24.66
C LYS A 132 13.61 -16.29 -23.70
N SER A 133 13.76 -15.03 -24.05
CA SER A 133 14.17 -14.03 -23.08
C SER A 133 13.09 -13.87 -22.00
N ALA A 134 13.46 -13.93 -20.73
CA ALA A 134 12.55 -13.65 -19.63
C ALA A 134 12.08 -12.16 -19.64
N TRP A 135 12.82 -11.30 -20.32
CA TRP A 135 12.48 -9.89 -20.50
C TRP A 135 11.35 -9.63 -21.49
N ASP A 136 11.09 -10.51 -22.47
CA ASP A 136 10.16 -10.26 -23.57
C ASP A 136 8.78 -9.78 -23.10
N LYS A 137 8.27 -10.39 -22.03
CA LYS A 137 6.99 -10.02 -21.42
C LYS A 137 7.04 -8.63 -20.78
N TYR A 138 8.10 -8.33 -20.08
CA TYR A 138 8.28 -7.04 -19.37
C TYR A 138 8.62 -5.91 -20.34
N ASP A 139 9.39 -6.19 -21.40
CA ASP A 139 9.61 -5.25 -22.50
C ASP A 139 8.30 -4.84 -23.16
N ASN A 140 7.42 -5.81 -23.40
CA ASN A 140 6.08 -5.53 -23.92
C ASN A 140 5.26 -4.67 -22.95
N ILE A 141 5.27 -4.97 -21.64
CA ILE A 141 4.56 -4.18 -20.63
C ILE A 141 5.08 -2.73 -20.59
N VAL A 142 6.40 -2.54 -20.59
CA VAL A 142 7.02 -1.20 -20.54
C VAL A 142 6.70 -0.44 -21.81
N THR A 143 6.82 -1.06 -22.99
CA THR A 143 6.52 -0.42 -24.27
C THR A 143 5.05 0.01 -24.35
N LEU A 144 4.12 -0.85 -23.98
CA LEU A 144 2.71 -0.51 -23.94
C LEU A 144 2.41 0.61 -22.93
N ALA A 145 3.03 0.60 -21.75
CA ALA A 145 2.85 1.67 -20.78
C ALA A 145 3.29 3.03 -21.33
N GLU A 146 4.41 3.08 -22.07
CA GLU A 146 4.87 4.28 -22.77
C GLU A 146 3.91 4.73 -23.86
N GLU A 147 3.43 3.79 -24.70
CA GLU A 147 2.46 4.08 -25.77
C GLU A 147 1.16 4.69 -25.23
N TYR A 148 0.69 4.23 -24.08
CA TYR A 148 -0.52 4.77 -23.43
C TYR A 148 -0.22 5.96 -22.49
N GLY A 149 1.04 6.40 -22.37
CA GLY A 149 1.44 7.52 -21.51
C GLY A 149 1.19 7.26 -20.02
N VAL A 150 1.47 6.03 -19.57
CA VAL A 150 1.33 5.60 -18.17
C VAL A 150 2.70 5.31 -17.58
N GLY A 151 3.05 5.98 -16.47
CA GLY A 151 4.27 5.71 -15.73
C GLY A 151 4.19 4.38 -14.96
N ILE A 152 5.35 3.77 -14.71
CA ILE A 152 5.45 2.51 -13.96
C ILE A 152 6.14 2.75 -12.62
N ILE A 153 5.52 2.27 -11.54
CA ILE A 153 6.16 1.96 -10.27
C ILE A 153 6.46 0.46 -10.30
N ALA A 154 7.73 0.10 -10.58
CA ALA A 154 8.13 -1.30 -10.64
C ALA A 154 8.31 -1.85 -9.22
N ARG A 155 7.49 -2.83 -8.82
CA ARG A 155 7.60 -3.54 -7.54
C ARG A 155 8.54 -4.73 -7.71
N LEU A 156 9.72 -4.68 -7.07
CA LEU A 156 10.77 -5.68 -7.15
C LEU A 156 10.71 -6.57 -5.90
N GLU A 157 10.44 -7.87 -6.09
CA GLU A 157 10.22 -8.80 -4.97
C GLU A 157 10.32 -10.26 -5.43
N ALA A 158 10.00 -11.19 -4.53
CA ALA A 158 9.81 -12.61 -4.80
C ALA A 158 11.04 -13.27 -5.46
N PRO A 159 12.09 -13.57 -4.66
CA PRO A 159 13.31 -14.18 -5.17
C PRO A 159 13.06 -15.57 -5.73
N PRO A 160 13.87 -16.01 -6.72
CA PRO A 160 13.87 -17.38 -7.22
C PRO A 160 14.44 -18.36 -6.20
N GLU A 161 14.14 -19.62 -6.38
CA GLU A 161 14.59 -20.71 -5.49
C GLU A 161 16.10 -20.72 -5.27
N TRP A 162 16.89 -20.47 -6.32
CA TRP A 162 18.35 -20.44 -6.22
C TRP A 162 18.89 -19.29 -5.34
N ALA A 163 18.12 -18.20 -5.17
CA ALA A 163 18.55 -17.01 -4.45
C ALA A 163 18.39 -17.13 -2.92
N HIS A 164 17.65 -18.12 -2.41
CA HIS A 164 17.56 -18.32 -0.98
C HIS A 164 17.57 -19.78 -0.59
N GLN A 165 18.42 -20.08 0.40
CA GLN A 165 18.48 -21.40 1.02
C GLN A 165 17.25 -21.60 1.90
N GLY A 166 16.71 -22.84 1.93
CA GLY A 166 15.52 -23.13 2.72
C GLY A 166 14.22 -22.59 2.12
N PHE A 167 14.14 -22.45 0.80
CA PHE A 167 12.95 -21.99 0.09
C PHE A 167 11.67 -22.68 0.57
N ALA A 168 11.70 -24.00 0.75
CA ALA A 168 10.56 -24.78 1.21
C ALA A 168 10.11 -24.37 2.64
N ASP A 169 11.04 -23.95 3.48
CA ASP A 169 10.79 -23.56 4.87
C ASP A 169 10.38 -22.09 5.00
N LEU A 170 10.96 -21.21 4.14
CA LEU A 170 10.70 -19.77 4.20
C LEU A 170 9.52 -19.33 3.33
N GLY A 171 9.13 -20.14 2.33
CA GLY A 171 8.12 -19.76 1.34
C GLY A 171 8.69 -18.84 0.24
N THR A 172 7.89 -18.63 -0.81
CA THR A 172 8.29 -17.92 -2.04
C THR A 172 8.56 -16.42 -1.83
N LEU A 173 8.11 -15.84 -0.74
CA LEU A 173 8.27 -14.42 -0.42
C LEU A 173 9.33 -14.18 0.67
N GLY A 174 10.07 -15.23 1.08
CA GLY A 174 11.21 -15.07 2.00
C GLY A 174 12.31 -14.20 1.39
N PRO A 175 13.11 -13.50 2.22
CA PRO A 175 14.24 -12.71 1.71
C PRO A 175 15.34 -13.65 1.15
N PRO A 176 16.18 -13.15 0.21
CA PRO A 176 17.29 -13.93 -0.31
C PRO A 176 18.35 -14.21 0.77
N ALA A 177 19.11 -15.29 0.60
CA ALA A 177 20.24 -15.62 1.48
C ALA A 177 21.31 -14.51 1.43
N GLU A 178 21.57 -13.97 0.24
CA GLU A 178 22.53 -12.90 0.01
C GLU A 178 21.81 -11.64 -0.49
N PHE A 179 21.76 -10.60 0.33
CA PHE A 179 21.13 -9.32 -0.03
C PHE A 179 21.77 -8.62 -1.23
N ALA A 180 23.06 -8.92 -1.48
CA ALA A 180 23.77 -8.46 -2.66
C ALA A 180 23.17 -9.01 -3.96
N ASP A 181 22.62 -10.22 -3.96
CA ASP A 181 21.98 -10.81 -5.14
C ASP A 181 20.68 -10.09 -5.49
N TYR A 182 19.89 -9.71 -4.48
CA TYR A 182 18.71 -8.86 -4.68
C TYR A 182 19.09 -7.48 -5.24
N ALA A 183 20.16 -6.89 -4.73
CA ALA A 183 20.64 -5.60 -5.21
C ALA A 183 21.16 -5.70 -6.67
N ASP A 184 21.77 -6.83 -7.07
CA ASP A 184 22.17 -7.09 -8.46
C ASP A 184 20.96 -7.24 -9.37
N TYR A 185 19.92 -7.95 -8.92
CA TYR A 185 18.66 -8.06 -9.64
C TYR A 185 17.99 -6.69 -9.83
N ALA A 186 17.88 -5.89 -8.77
CA ALA A 186 17.31 -4.55 -8.85
C ALA A 186 18.11 -3.65 -9.83
N ALA A 187 19.43 -3.77 -9.82
CA ALA A 187 20.32 -3.10 -10.75
C ALA A 187 20.09 -3.56 -12.21
N ALA A 188 19.90 -4.85 -12.44
CA ALA A 188 19.64 -5.38 -13.79
C ALA A 188 18.32 -4.82 -14.37
N VAL A 189 17.26 -4.74 -13.55
CA VAL A 189 15.98 -4.12 -13.95
C VAL A 189 16.17 -2.62 -14.24
N ALA A 190 16.85 -1.90 -13.35
CA ALA A 190 17.13 -0.47 -13.53
C ALA A 190 17.98 -0.20 -14.78
N GLN A 191 19.00 -1.02 -15.05
CA GLN A 191 19.83 -0.89 -16.24
C GLN A 191 19.05 -1.12 -17.52
N ARG A 192 18.16 -2.13 -17.55
CA ARG A 192 17.36 -2.43 -18.73
C ARG A 192 16.35 -1.34 -19.05
N TYR A 193 15.76 -0.74 -18.04
CA TYR A 193 14.68 0.24 -18.22
C TYR A 193 15.08 1.65 -17.81
N LYS A 194 16.38 1.96 -17.81
CA LYS A 194 16.89 3.32 -17.53
C LYS A 194 16.19 4.34 -18.41
N GLY A 195 15.65 5.40 -17.77
CA GLY A 195 14.91 6.47 -18.44
C GLY A 195 13.49 6.10 -18.90
N ARG A 196 13.09 4.80 -18.83
CA ARG A 196 11.76 4.30 -19.19
C ARG A 196 10.90 4.04 -17.96
N ILE A 197 11.46 3.41 -16.92
CA ILE A 197 10.81 3.25 -15.60
C ILE A 197 11.40 4.30 -14.67
N ARG A 198 10.53 5.13 -14.08
CA ARG A 198 10.95 6.24 -13.21
C ARG A 198 10.95 5.90 -11.73
N ALA A 199 10.22 4.86 -11.30
CA ALA A 199 10.05 4.54 -9.90
C ALA A 199 10.22 3.04 -9.63
N TYR A 200 11.01 2.70 -8.61
CA TYR A 200 11.31 1.33 -8.19
C TYR A 200 10.96 1.16 -6.71
N GLN A 201 10.00 0.32 -6.41
CA GLN A 201 9.69 -0.08 -5.03
C GLN A 201 10.49 -1.34 -4.69
N LEU A 202 11.30 -1.24 -3.65
CA LEU A 202 12.20 -2.32 -3.22
C LEU A 202 11.54 -3.15 -2.11
N TRP A 203 10.95 -4.29 -2.50
CA TRP A 203 10.16 -5.21 -1.70
C TRP A 203 8.73 -4.76 -1.42
N ASN A 204 7.93 -5.66 -0.78
CA ASN A 204 6.56 -5.41 -0.34
C ASN A 204 6.36 -5.98 1.07
N GLU A 205 5.68 -5.28 1.94
CA GLU A 205 5.19 -5.66 3.28
C GLU A 205 6.15 -6.52 4.16
N PRO A 206 7.46 -6.19 4.25
CA PRO A 206 8.44 -7.02 4.97
C PRO A 206 8.17 -7.11 6.48
N ASN A 207 7.12 -6.46 6.95
CA ASN A 207 6.72 -6.41 8.34
C ASN A 207 5.64 -7.42 8.71
N ILE A 208 5.19 -8.27 7.76
CA ILE A 208 4.18 -9.31 7.99
C ILE A 208 4.52 -10.63 7.30
N TYR A 209 3.94 -11.72 7.79
CA TYR A 209 3.87 -13.01 7.11
C TYR A 209 2.79 -12.94 6.00
N PRO A 210 3.01 -13.52 4.83
CA PRO A 210 4.20 -14.31 4.40
C PRO A 210 5.29 -13.47 3.71
N GLU A 211 5.18 -12.17 3.68
CA GLU A 211 5.97 -11.26 2.85
C GLU A 211 7.47 -11.17 3.23
N TRP A 212 7.82 -11.67 4.42
CA TRP A 212 9.20 -11.89 4.87
C TRP A 212 9.50 -13.38 5.10
N GLY A 213 8.71 -14.27 4.47
CA GLY A 213 8.79 -15.71 4.66
C GLY A 213 8.25 -16.17 6.02
N ALA A 214 8.53 -17.43 6.36
CA ALA A 214 8.07 -18.04 7.62
C ALA A 214 8.97 -17.71 8.83
N GLN A 215 10.01 -16.91 8.64
CA GLN A 215 10.90 -16.45 9.71
C GLN A 215 10.36 -15.21 10.43
N ALA A 216 11.00 -14.83 11.54
CA ALA A 216 10.71 -13.57 12.21
C ALA A 216 11.06 -12.38 11.32
N VAL A 217 10.19 -11.37 11.28
CA VAL A 217 10.45 -10.13 10.55
C VAL A 217 11.64 -9.39 11.15
N ASN A 218 12.47 -8.80 10.29
CA ASN A 218 13.73 -8.17 10.70
C ASN A 218 13.92 -6.82 9.99
N PRO A 219 13.55 -5.69 10.64
CA PRO A 219 13.69 -4.36 10.08
C PRO A 219 15.14 -3.98 9.75
N GLU A 220 16.12 -4.46 10.52
CA GLU A 220 17.54 -4.19 10.34
C GLU A 220 18.09 -4.90 9.09
N ASP A 221 17.68 -6.13 8.84
CA ASP A 221 18.07 -6.88 7.65
C ASP A 221 17.38 -6.31 6.40
N TYR A 222 16.11 -5.94 6.51
CA TYR A 222 15.44 -5.22 5.43
C TYR A 222 16.16 -3.89 5.13
N ALA A 223 16.57 -3.12 6.15
CA ALA A 223 17.31 -1.88 5.97
C ALA A 223 18.65 -2.08 5.23
N LYS A 224 19.39 -3.16 5.54
CA LYS A 224 20.62 -3.53 4.82
C LYS A 224 20.33 -3.83 3.35
N MET A 225 19.34 -4.68 3.09
CA MET A 225 18.94 -5.06 1.73
C MET A 225 18.49 -3.83 0.93
N LEU A 226 17.66 -2.98 1.51
CA LEU A 226 17.19 -1.73 0.91
C LEU A 226 18.36 -0.81 0.52
N CYS A 227 19.31 -0.60 1.45
CA CYS A 227 20.45 0.30 1.21
C CYS A 227 21.39 -0.23 0.11
N LEU A 228 21.62 -1.53 0.04
CA LEU A 228 22.40 -2.14 -1.05
C LEU A 228 21.71 -1.96 -2.41
N ALA A 229 20.42 -2.26 -2.49
CA ALA A 229 19.66 -2.14 -3.73
C ALA A 229 19.53 -0.67 -4.16
N HIS A 230 19.21 0.25 -3.23
CA HIS A 230 19.18 1.69 -3.49
C HIS A 230 20.49 2.19 -4.10
N ALA A 231 21.63 1.86 -3.46
CA ALA A 231 22.92 2.32 -3.94
C ALA A 231 23.21 1.85 -5.38
N ARG A 232 22.85 0.62 -5.73
CA ARG A 232 23.05 0.09 -7.09
C ARG A 232 22.10 0.68 -8.11
N VAL A 233 20.82 0.86 -7.76
CA VAL A 233 19.85 1.53 -8.65
C VAL A 233 20.30 2.97 -8.92
N LYS A 234 20.68 3.72 -7.88
CA LYS A 234 21.16 5.11 -8.03
C LYS A 234 22.48 5.24 -8.78
N ALA A 235 23.36 4.26 -8.71
CA ALA A 235 24.59 4.24 -9.51
C ALA A 235 24.30 4.10 -11.01
N ILE A 236 23.22 3.42 -11.39
CA ILE A 236 22.78 3.25 -12.78
C ILE A 236 21.95 4.44 -13.24
N ASP A 237 20.94 4.81 -12.47
CA ASP A 237 20.00 5.88 -12.77
C ASP A 237 19.84 6.79 -11.53
N PRO A 238 20.63 7.88 -11.44
CA PRO A 238 20.56 8.82 -10.32
C PRO A 238 19.19 9.50 -10.18
N ASP A 239 18.43 9.62 -11.27
CA ASP A 239 17.12 10.27 -11.30
C ASP A 239 15.97 9.31 -10.97
N ALA A 240 16.23 8.00 -10.89
CA ALA A 240 15.22 7.01 -10.49
C ALA A 240 14.69 7.30 -9.09
N ILE A 241 13.38 7.25 -8.92
CA ILE A 241 12.72 7.37 -7.63
C ILE A 241 12.74 6.00 -6.94
N VAL A 242 13.40 5.90 -5.81
CA VAL A 242 13.44 4.66 -5.03
C VAL A 242 12.45 4.73 -3.86
N LEU A 243 11.50 3.82 -3.85
CA LEU A 243 10.55 3.63 -2.76
C LEU A 243 11.04 2.54 -1.83
N ALA A 244 10.97 2.79 -0.51
CA ALA A 244 11.00 1.71 0.46
C ALA A 244 9.78 0.79 0.27
N ALA A 245 9.83 -0.43 0.80
CA ALA A 245 8.67 -1.33 0.81
C ALA A 245 7.47 -0.68 1.48
N ALA A 246 6.29 -0.89 0.90
CA ALA A 246 5.05 -0.46 1.54
C ALA A 246 4.80 -1.34 2.78
N LEU A 247 4.69 -0.72 3.95
CA LEU A 247 4.45 -1.46 5.18
C LEU A 247 2.96 -1.75 5.36
N ALA A 248 2.64 -2.99 5.71
CA ALA A 248 1.28 -3.42 6.04
C ALA A 248 0.81 -2.78 7.35
N PRO A 249 -0.40 -2.19 7.40
CA PRO A 249 -0.93 -1.61 8.63
C PRO A 249 -1.31 -2.70 9.62
N THR A 250 -0.48 -2.95 10.60
CA THR A 250 -0.74 -3.91 11.68
C THR A 250 -0.34 -3.37 13.04
N VAL A 251 -1.00 -3.86 14.08
CA VAL A 251 -0.65 -3.58 15.48
C VAL A 251 0.05 -4.75 16.13
N ASP A 252 0.29 -5.82 15.40
CA ASP A 252 0.89 -7.05 15.88
C ASP A 252 2.36 -6.84 16.30
N GLN A 253 2.82 -7.64 17.25
CA GLN A 253 4.18 -7.69 17.77
C GLN A 253 4.59 -9.13 18.10
N SER A 254 4.04 -10.12 17.38
CA SER A 254 4.31 -11.54 17.60
C SER A 254 5.72 -11.96 17.20
N GLY A 255 6.44 -11.14 16.45
CA GLY A 255 7.72 -11.46 15.83
C GLY A 255 7.55 -12.05 14.43
N ARG A 256 6.44 -12.71 14.14
CA ARG A 256 6.05 -13.13 12.79
C ARG A 256 5.47 -11.96 12.01
N ASP A 257 4.71 -11.11 12.69
CA ASP A 257 4.21 -9.83 12.24
C ASP A 257 4.68 -8.74 13.20
N LEU A 258 4.98 -7.57 12.67
CA LEU A 258 5.45 -6.42 13.45
C LEU A 258 4.75 -5.15 12.99
N SER A 259 4.27 -4.37 13.97
CA SER A 259 3.68 -3.05 13.71
C SER A 259 4.53 -2.23 12.74
N ASP A 260 3.89 -1.71 11.69
CA ASP A 260 4.47 -0.82 10.69
C ASP A 260 5.21 0.39 11.33
N LEU A 261 4.68 0.90 12.42
CA LEU A 261 5.30 2.03 13.15
C LEU A 261 6.60 1.62 13.84
N ILE A 262 6.62 0.45 14.48
CA ILE A 262 7.83 -0.09 15.11
C ILE A 262 8.85 -0.47 14.04
N PHE A 263 8.39 -1.11 12.97
CA PHE A 263 9.24 -1.51 11.84
C PHE A 263 9.93 -0.29 11.22
N LEU A 264 9.16 0.76 10.89
CA LEU A 264 9.69 1.99 10.32
C LEU A 264 10.70 2.68 11.25
N GLN A 265 10.40 2.80 12.55
CA GLN A 265 11.33 3.40 13.51
C GLN A 265 12.64 2.61 13.60
N ARG A 266 12.58 1.27 13.60
CA ARG A 266 13.78 0.41 13.61
C ARG A 266 14.57 0.53 12.32
N MET A 267 13.91 0.64 11.15
CA MET A 267 14.59 0.96 9.89
C MET A 267 15.38 2.26 9.97
N TYR A 268 14.78 3.32 10.51
CA TYR A 268 15.48 4.61 10.72
C TYR A 268 16.68 4.46 11.67
N THR A 269 16.51 3.73 12.77
CA THR A 269 17.58 3.45 13.73
C THR A 269 18.74 2.67 13.07
N ALA A 270 18.42 1.78 12.13
CA ALA A 270 19.40 1.05 11.32
C ALA A 270 20.03 1.91 10.19
N GLY A 271 19.66 3.18 10.05
CA GLY A 271 20.22 4.12 9.09
C GLY A 271 19.60 4.07 7.70
N ALA A 272 18.40 3.47 7.54
CA ALA A 272 17.72 3.35 6.24
C ALA A 272 17.21 4.69 5.69
N GLY A 273 17.11 5.76 6.50
CA GLY A 273 16.58 7.05 6.04
C GLY A 273 17.24 7.60 4.77
N LYS A 274 18.52 7.32 4.57
CA LYS A 274 19.28 7.72 3.35
C LYS A 274 19.11 6.77 2.15
N CYS A 275 18.33 5.69 2.28
CA CYS A 275 18.28 4.60 1.31
C CYS A 275 16.94 4.54 0.56
N PHE A 276 16.13 5.59 0.62
CA PHE A 276 14.92 5.75 -0.17
C PHE A 276 14.58 7.23 -0.38
N ASP A 277 13.90 7.51 -1.47
CA ASP A 277 13.39 8.85 -1.79
C ASP A 277 11.94 9.02 -1.31
N VAL A 278 11.19 7.93 -1.27
CA VAL A 278 9.77 7.87 -0.93
C VAL A 278 9.53 6.78 0.10
N ALA A 279 8.82 7.11 1.18
CA ALA A 279 8.26 6.10 2.06
C ALA A 279 6.97 5.56 1.41
N ALA A 280 6.78 4.25 1.43
CA ALA A 280 5.54 3.67 0.97
C ALA A 280 4.74 3.08 2.15
N ALA A 281 3.41 3.19 2.07
CA ALA A 281 2.49 2.68 3.07
C ALA A 281 1.28 2.05 2.39
N GLN A 282 0.63 1.10 3.06
CA GLN A 282 -0.67 0.63 2.62
C GLN A 282 -1.77 1.53 3.17
N GLY A 283 -2.73 1.89 2.33
CA GLY A 283 -3.82 2.84 2.60
C GLY A 283 -5.21 2.18 2.62
N TYR A 284 -5.32 0.98 3.15
CA TYR A 284 -6.61 0.28 3.24
C TYR A 284 -7.53 0.92 4.27
N GLY A 285 -8.81 1.08 3.91
CA GLY A 285 -9.82 1.61 4.82
C GLY A 285 -10.28 0.62 5.87
N LEU A 286 -10.17 -0.67 5.58
CA LEU A 286 -10.54 -1.80 6.43
C LEU A 286 -11.98 -1.68 6.93
N PHE A 287 -12.16 -1.44 8.23
CA PHE A 287 -13.46 -1.47 8.92
C PHE A 287 -14.12 -0.08 9.05
N SER A 288 -13.57 0.96 8.41
CA SER A 288 -14.11 2.31 8.51
C SER A 288 -14.02 3.06 7.18
N GLY A 289 -14.82 4.12 7.04
CA GLY A 289 -14.86 4.94 5.83
C GLY A 289 -13.66 5.87 5.68
N PRO A 290 -13.57 6.57 4.53
CA PRO A 290 -12.41 7.42 4.19
C PRO A 290 -12.25 8.66 5.09
N GLU A 291 -13.29 9.09 5.79
CA GLU A 291 -13.26 10.24 6.70
C GLU A 291 -12.95 9.87 8.16
N ASP A 292 -12.62 8.59 8.45
CA ASP A 292 -12.21 8.18 9.80
C ASP A 292 -10.96 8.94 10.25
N ARG A 293 -11.10 9.74 11.30
CA ARG A 293 -10.06 10.62 11.85
C ARG A 293 -9.35 10.06 13.06
N ARG A 294 -9.68 8.84 13.47
CA ARG A 294 -9.01 8.20 14.62
C ARG A 294 -7.54 7.94 14.27
N LEU A 295 -6.64 8.39 15.13
CA LEU A 295 -5.20 8.17 15.02
C LEU A 295 -4.71 7.51 16.30
N SER A 296 -4.63 6.19 16.29
CA SER A 296 -4.12 5.40 17.40
C SER A 296 -3.04 4.45 16.92
N PRO A 297 -1.90 4.35 17.62
CA PRO A 297 -0.91 3.30 17.35
C PRO A 297 -1.48 1.88 17.49
N LEU A 298 -2.58 1.72 18.24
CA LEU A 298 -3.27 0.46 18.50
C LEU A 298 -4.50 0.24 17.60
N GLY A 299 -4.63 1.01 16.52
CA GLY A 299 -5.73 0.89 15.56
C GLY A 299 -5.26 1.03 14.13
N THR A 300 -6.00 0.43 13.20
CA THR A 300 -5.71 0.49 11.78
C THR A 300 -6.89 1.11 11.03
N ASN A 301 -6.61 2.09 10.20
CA ASN A 301 -7.55 2.72 9.27
C ASN A 301 -6.77 3.42 8.15
N VAL A 302 -7.48 4.02 7.21
CA VAL A 302 -6.87 4.71 6.06
C VAL A 302 -5.93 5.86 6.43
N ALA A 303 -6.06 6.45 7.60
CA ALA A 303 -5.24 7.58 8.06
C ALA A 303 -3.96 7.16 8.81
N ARG A 304 -3.72 5.86 9.00
CA ARG A 304 -2.59 5.34 9.80
C ARG A 304 -1.22 5.83 9.32
N HIS A 305 -1.05 6.05 8.01
CA HIS A 305 0.18 6.64 7.44
C HIS A 305 0.54 8.01 8.03
N THR A 306 -0.40 8.71 8.68
CA THR A 306 -0.15 9.95 9.42
C THR A 306 0.77 9.72 10.62
N LEU A 307 0.67 8.56 11.28
CA LEU A 307 1.60 8.17 12.35
C LEU A 307 2.99 7.82 11.78
N MET A 308 3.06 7.23 10.59
CA MET A 308 4.33 7.06 9.89
C MET A 308 4.96 8.41 9.55
N ARG A 309 4.16 9.39 9.13
CA ARG A 309 4.62 10.77 8.88
C ARG A 309 5.28 11.40 10.12
N ASP A 310 4.68 11.23 11.31
CA ASP A 310 5.27 11.71 12.57
C ASP A 310 6.66 11.10 12.82
N ILE A 311 6.83 9.80 12.57
CA ILE A 311 8.12 9.10 12.67
C ILE A 311 9.12 9.67 11.65
N MET A 312 8.71 9.85 10.38
CA MET A 312 9.57 10.41 9.34
C MET A 312 10.08 11.80 9.72
N VAL A 313 9.18 12.68 10.16
CA VAL A 313 9.55 14.05 10.58
C VAL A 313 10.48 14.02 11.79
N ALA A 314 10.24 13.13 12.76
CA ALA A 314 11.10 12.95 13.92
C ALA A 314 12.53 12.51 13.56
N ASN A 315 12.68 11.79 12.45
CA ASN A 315 13.95 11.31 11.94
C ASN A 315 14.58 12.22 10.86
N GLY A 316 14.03 13.42 10.65
CA GLY A 316 14.60 14.43 9.73
C GLY A 316 14.10 14.34 8.28
N ASP A 317 13.18 13.45 7.97
CA ASP A 317 12.67 13.19 6.63
C ASP A 317 11.36 13.94 6.30
N ALA A 318 11.20 15.16 6.84
CA ALA A 318 10.05 16.03 6.53
C ALA A 318 9.91 16.34 5.02
N GLY A 319 11.00 16.34 4.27
CA GLY A 319 11.02 16.60 2.83
C GLY A 319 10.61 15.43 1.95
N LYS A 320 10.48 14.21 2.48
CA LYS A 320 10.10 13.04 1.68
C LYS A 320 8.60 12.81 1.67
N PRO A 321 8.01 12.45 0.52
CA PRO A 321 6.59 12.06 0.43
C PRO A 321 6.34 10.65 0.98
N ILE A 322 5.07 10.39 1.28
CA ILE A 322 4.53 9.04 1.44
C ILE A 322 3.68 8.72 0.20
N TRP A 323 3.89 7.55 -0.41
CA TRP A 323 2.97 7.04 -1.42
C TRP A 323 2.15 5.91 -0.83
N LEU A 324 0.82 5.97 -1.01
CA LEU A 324 -0.07 4.88 -0.64
C LEU A 324 -0.02 3.84 -1.77
N ALA A 325 0.78 2.81 -1.56
CA ALA A 325 1.09 1.81 -2.59
C ALA A 325 -0.09 0.88 -2.89
N GLU A 326 -0.99 0.72 -1.92
CA GLU A 326 -2.25 -0.01 -2.06
C GLU A 326 -3.31 0.66 -1.22
N ALA A 327 -4.46 1.01 -1.80
CA ALA A 327 -5.55 1.66 -1.09
C ALA A 327 -6.88 1.24 -1.69
N ASN A 328 -7.79 0.73 -0.87
CA ASN A 328 -9.15 0.39 -1.27
C ASN A 328 -9.98 -0.08 -0.06
N TRP A 329 -11.22 -0.48 -0.32
CA TRP A 329 -12.15 -1.18 0.56
C TRP A 329 -12.62 -2.47 -0.09
N ASN A 330 -12.91 -3.51 0.71
CA ASN A 330 -13.23 -4.84 0.21
C ASN A 330 -14.74 -5.01 -0.02
N ALA A 331 -15.15 -4.99 -1.28
CA ALA A 331 -16.56 -5.10 -1.68
C ALA A 331 -17.03 -6.56 -1.76
N LEU A 332 -17.09 -7.22 -0.58
CA LEU A 332 -17.52 -8.60 -0.46
C LEU A 332 -19.02 -8.77 -0.71
N PRO A 333 -19.46 -9.94 -1.23
CA PRO A 333 -20.87 -10.30 -1.24
C PRO A 333 -21.47 -10.24 0.17
N PRO A 334 -22.76 -9.91 0.31
CA PRO A 334 -23.38 -9.74 1.64
C PRO A 334 -23.44 -11.02 2.47
N VAL A 335 -23.28 -12.18 1.84
CA VAL A 335 -23.29 -13.50 2.48
C VAL A 335 -21.99 -14.22 2.13
N ASN A 336 -21.34 -14.78 3.16
CA ASN A 336 -20.17 -15.63 2.94
C ASN A 336 -20.57 -16.95 2.25
N ALA A 337 -20.19 -17.10 0.99
CA ALA A 337 -20.41 -18.30 0.18
C ALA A 337 -19.14 -19.18 0.11
N GLY A 338 -18.42 -19.36 1.21
CA GLY A 338 -17.17 -20.14 1.25
C GLY A 338 -15.93 -19.33 0.86
N ILE A 339 -15.97 -18.00 0.99
CA ILE A 339 -14.84 -17.11 0.71
C ILE A 339 -13.86 -17.16 1.88
N ALA A 340 -12.65 -17.62 1.61
CA ALA A 340 -11.57 -17.63 2.59
C ALA A 340 -11.14 -16.21 2.96
N GLY A 341 -10.96 -15.95 4.26
CA GLY A 341 -10.63 -14.61 4.77
C GLY A 341 -11.79 -13.62 4.71
N TYR A 342 -13.04 -14.10 4.57
CA TYR A 342 -14.22 -13.25 4.57
C TYR A 342 -14.28 -12.33 5.79
N GLY A 343 -14.36 -11.03 5.55
CA GLY A 343 -14.41 -10.01 6.59
C GLY A 343 -13.04 -9.60 7.17
N ASN A 344 -11.94 -10.27 6.83
CA ASN A 344 -10.62 -9.93 7.37
C ASN A 344 -10.18 -8.48 7.04
N PHE A 345 -10.65 -7.95 5.90
CA PHE A 345 -10.33 -6.60 5.42
C PHE A 345 -11.52 -5.64 5.51
N GLY A 346 -12.48 -5.93 6.39
CA GLY A 346 -13.77 -5.22 6.41
C GLY A 346 -14.72 -5.72 5.31
N ILE A 347 -15.91 -5.19 5.31
CA ILE A 347 -16.95 -5.50 4.31
C ILE A 347 -17.65 -4.19 3.94
N VAL A 348 -17.67 -3.88 2.65
CA VAL A 348 -18.46 -2.78 2.09
C VAL A 348 -19.25 -3.26 0.90
N THR A 349 -20.25 -2.50 0.45
CA THR A 349 -20.94 -2.76 -0.82
C THR A 349 -20.11 -2.22 -2.00
N LEU A 350 -20.43 -2.63 -3.23
CA LEU A 350 -19.83 -2.07 -4.45
C LEU A 350 -20.06 -0.55 -4.57
N GLU A 351 -21.22 -0.06 -4.12
CA GLU A 351 -21.57 1.35 -4.12
C GLU A 351 -20.77 2.14 -3.06
N GLU A 352 -20.53 1.53 -1.90
CA GLU A 352 -19.67 2.13 -0.86
C GLU A 352 -18.22 2.18 -1.33
N GLN A 353 -17.69 1.12 -1.92
CA GLN A 353 -16.36 1.12 -2.50
C GLN A 353 -16.20 2.22 -3.56
N ALA A 354 -17.18 2.33 -4.47
CA ALA A 354 -17.22 3.34 -5.53
C ALA A 354 -17.29 4.79 -4.99
N ARG A 355 -17.89 4.99 -3.83
CA ARG A 355 -17.96 6.28 -3.14
C ARG A 355 -16.68 6.57 -2.34
N TYR A 356 -16.14 5.60 -1.65
CA TYR A 356 -15.04 5.77 -0.69
C TYR A 356 -13.70 6.08 -1.36
N VAL A 357 -13.36 5.43 -2.46
CA VAL A 357 -12.08 5.68 -3.12
C VAL A 357 -11.96 7.11 -3.69
N PRO A 358 -12.96 7.69 -4.39
CA PRO A 358 -12.93 9.11 -4.75
C PRO A 358 -12.85 10.05 -3.54
N GLN A 359 -13.53 9.73 -2.44
CA GLN A 359 -13.47 10.52 -1.20
C GLN A 359 -12.06 10.46 -0.58
N LEU A 360 -11.36 9.31 -0.67
CA LEU A 360 -9.97 9.18 -0.23
C LEU A 360 -9.05 10.16 -0.98
N TYR A 361 -9.15 10.26 -2.31
CA TYR A 361 -8.37 11.24 -3.09
C TYR A 361 -8.69 12.69 -2.67
N THR A 362 -9.97 12.98 -2.44
CA THR A 362 -10.40 14.31 -1.97
C THR A 362 -9.81 14.62 -0.60
N ARG A 363 -9.87 13.67 0.33
CA ARG A 363 -9.29 13.82 1.67
C ARG A 363 -7.78 13.98 1.61
N ALA A 364 -7.09 13.19 0.81
CA ALA A 364 -5.64 13.26 0.69
C ALA A 364 -5.18 14.66 0.23
N ARG A 365 -5.83 15.22 -0.77
CA ARG A 365 -5.55 16.60 -1.23
C ARG A 365 -5.79 17.65 -0.16
N ARG A 366 -6.82 17.47 0.69
CA ARG A 366 -7.20 18.41 1.74
C ARG A 366 -6.30 18.31 2.97
N ASP A 367 -6.04 17.08 3.44
CA ASP A 367 -5.52 16.82 4.79
C ASP A 367 -4.06 16.34 4.79
N TRP A 368 -3.51 15.82 3.67
CA TRP A 368 -2.23 15.13 3.63
C TRP A 368 -1.30 15.63 2.51
N PRO A 369 -0.77 16.86 2.64
CA PRO A 369 0.06 17.48 1.57
C PRO A 369 1.35 16.71 1.29
N TRP A 370 1.76 15.81 2.16
CA TRP A 370 2.91 14.92 1.99
C TRP A 370 2.60 13.63 1.22
N VAL A 371 1.33 13.35 0.89
CA VAL A 371 0.98 12.18 0.09
C VAL A 371 1.19 12.51 -1.39
N GLY A 372 2.08 11.73 -2.04
CA GLY A 372 2.43 11.95 -3.46
C GLY A 372 1.52 11.17 -4.39
N ALA A 373 1.46 9.86 -4.28
CA ALA A 373 0.63 8.99 -5.11
C ALA A 373 -0.23 8.06 -4.26
N ILE A 374 -1.37 7.65 -4.82
CA ILE A 374 -2.28 6.66 -4.24
C ILE A 374 -2.59 5.63 -5.31
N ALA A 375 -2.14 4.40 -5.12
CA ALA A 375 -2.38 3.29 -6.03
C ALA A 375 -3.57 2.45 -5.56
N VAL A 376 -4.66 2.50 -6.30
CA VAL A 376 -5.86 1.71 -5.99
C VAL A 376 -5.54 0.22 -6.12
N TRP A 377 -5.85 -0.57 -5.13
CA TRP A 377 -5.75 -2.02 -5.14
C TRP A 377 -7.09 -2.61 -5.55
N PHE A 378 -7.24 -3.27 -6.68
CA PHE A 378 -6.39 -3.39 -7.85
C PHE A 378 -7.26 -3.34 -9.12
N PHE A 379 -6.65 -3.20 -10.31
CA PHE A 379 -7.38 -2.98 -11.56
C PHE A 379 -8.29 -4.15 -11.91
N LYS A 380 -7.72 -5.34 -12.19
CA LYS A 380 -8.48 -6.56 -12.46
C LYS A 380 -7.65 -7.83 -12.20
N PRO A 381 -8.27 -8.94 -11.83
CA PRO A 381 -7.62 -10.25 -11.82
C PRO A 381 -7.46 -10.79 -13.24
N ALA A 382 -6.47 -11.67 -13.44
CA ALA A 382 -6.28 -12.34 -14.73
C ALA A 382 -7.40 -13.34 -15.04
N SER A 383 -7.96 -13.99 -14.00
CA SER A 383 -9.01 -14.99 -14.08
C SER A 383 -9.85 -15.04 -12.79
N ASP A 384 -10.83 -15.93 -12.73
CA ASP A 384 -11.65 -16.22 -11.54
C ASP A 384 -10.99 -17.21 -10.55
N ALA A 385 -9.72 -17.56 -10.73
CA ALA A 385 -9.05 -18.56 -9.90
C ALA A 385 -9.10 -18.24 -8.40
N ASP A 386 -9.03 -16.95 -8.04
CA ASP A 386 -9.02 -16.47 -6.66
C ASP A 386 -10.41 -16.01 -6.16
N LYS A 387 -11.49 -16.34 -6.86
CA LYS A 387 -12.86 -15.90 -6.52
C LYS A 387 -13.34 -16.40 -5.15
N ASN A 388 -12.70 -17.46 -4.63
CA ASN A 388 -12.92 -17.97 -3.29
C ASN A 388 -12.05 -17.31 -2.21
N GLN A 389 -11.31 -16.25 -2.54
CA GLN A 389 -10.47 -15.48 -1.62
C GLN A 389 -11.03 -14.06 -1.43
N ALA A 390 -11.01 -13.55 -0.21
CA ALA A 390 -11.51 -12.19 0.08
C ALA A 390 -10.75 -11.10 -0.69
N VAL A 391 -9.46 -11.28 -0.95
CA VAL A 391 -8.63 -10.32 -1.71
C VAL A 391 -9.11 -10.11 -3.15
N TYR A 392 -9.79 -11.06 -3.76
CA TYR A 392 -10.35 -10.92 -5.10
C TYR A 392 -11.36 -9.76 -5.21
N TYR A 393 -12.05 -9.45 -4.14
CA TYR A 393 -13.18 -8.49 -4.11
C TYR A 393 -12.76 -7.02 -3.97
N PHE A 394 -11.47 -6.74 -4.04
CA PHE A 394 -10.95 -5.38 -4.20
C PHE A 394 -10.92 -4.89 -5.65
N ARG A 395 -11.15 -5.76 -6.63
CA ARG A 395 -11.04 -5.48 -8.06
C ARG A 395 -11.94 -4.35 -8.55
N MET A 396 -11.49 -3.64 -9.57
CA MET A 396 -12.26 -2.60 -10.25
C MET A 396 -13.01 -3.13 -11.47
N LEU A 397 -12.55 -4.23 -12.06
CA LEU A 397 -13.19 -4.91 -13.19
C LEU A 397 -13.22 -6.41 -12.95
N GLU A 398 -14.17 -7.08 -13.62
CA GLU A 398 -14.16 -8.53 -13.75
C GLU A 398 -13.05 -8.99 -14.72
N PRO A 399 -12.65 -10.29 -14.71
CA PRO A 399 -11.62 -10.81 -15.60
C PRO A 399 -11.90 -10.58 -17.09
N ASP A 400 -13.17 -10.52 -17.50
CA ASP A 400 -13.61 -10.29 -18.86
C ASP A 400 -13.65 -8.81 -19.28
N PHE A 401 -13.15 -7.91 -18.42
CA PHE A 401 -13.16 -6.46 -18.56
C PHE A 401 -14.52 -5.77 -18.30
N THR A 402 -15.49 -6.47 -17.74
CA THR A 402 -16.76 -5.83 -17.32
C THR A 402 -16.45 -4.86 -16.17
N PRO A 403 -16.76 -3.54 -16.34
CA PRO A 403 -16.51 -2.55 -15.31
C PRO A 403 -17.42 -2.75 -14.09
N LEU A 404 -16.84 -2.57 -12.90
CA LEU A 404 -17.58 -2.48 -11.65
C LEU A 404 -17.81 -1.00 -11.26
N PRO A 405 -18.74 -0.70 -10.34
CA PRO A 405 -19.09 0.69 -9.97
C PRO A 405 -17.88 1.57 -9.60
N LEU A 406 -16.84 1.01 -8.98
CA LEU A 406 -15.61 1.74 -8.65
C LEU A 406 -14.89 2.28 -9.90
N TYR A 407 -14.81 1.48 -10.97
CA TYR A 407 -14.17 1.93 -12.22
C TYR A 407 -14.91 3.14 -12.81
N GLU A 408 -16.24 3.06 -12.90
CA GLU A 408 -17.06 4.13 -13.45
C GLU A 408 -16.98 5.40 -12.59
N ALA A 409 -16.98 5.25 -11.26
CA ALA A 409 -16.85 6.37 -10.33
C ALA A 409 -15.50 7.10 -10.49
N LEU A 410 -14.40 6.34 -10.65
CA LEU A 410 -13.09 6.93 -10.87
C LEU A 410 -12.96 7.54 -12.27
N LYS A 411 -13.54 6.95 -13.30
CA LYS A 411 -13.58 7.51 -14.64
C LYS A 411 -14.35 8.86 -14.68
N ALA A 412 -15.43 8.97 -13.94
CA ALA A 412 -16.25 10.17 -13.86
C ALA A 412 -15.68 11.25 -12.92
N MET A 413 -14.70 10.89 -12.05
CA MET A 413 -14.15 11.82 -11.06
C MET A 413 -13.30 12.91 -11.74
N PRO A 414 -13.49 14.22 -11.40
CA PRO A 414 -12.59 15.29 -11.84
C PRO A 414 -11.14 15.04 -11.37
N LYS A 415 -10.18 15.19 -12.27
CA LYS A 415 -8.74 14.96 -12.01
C LYS A 415 -8.00 16.25 -11.71
#